data_c5a901855fb466be4d337497e706ff8b
#
_entry.id   c5a901855fb466be4d337497e706ff8b
#
_cell.length_a   1.000
_cell.length_b   1.000
_cell.length_c   1.000
_cell.angle_alpha   90.00
_cell.angle_beta   90.00
_cell.angle_gamma   90.00
#
_symmetry.space_group_name_H-M   'P 1'
#
loop_
_entity.id
_entity.type
_entity.pdbx_description
1 polymer ?
#
loop_
_entity_poly.entity_id
_entity_poly.type
_entity_poly.pdbx_seq_one_letter_code
_entity_poly.pdbx_strand_id
1 'polypeptide(L)'
;LCESKVPVYLTIDLDCLDPSCFPGTGTPEAGGVSFLQLLEAIRTVTKANIIGADLNELAPTLDTTGVSTATACKVLRETLIALDKGWPGFQV
;
A
#
# COMPACT_ATOMS: atom_id res chain seq x y z
N LEU A 1 -11.43 -14.38 7.51
CA LEU A 1 -11.70 -13.56 6.31
C LEU A 1 -10.92 -14.04 5.10
N CYS A 2 -9.64 -14.41 5.29
CA CYS A 2 -8.81 -14.88 4.17
C CYS A 2 -9.29 -16.20 3.58
N GLU A 3 -9.99 -17.01 4.33
CA GLU A 3 -10.58 -18.28 3.88
C GLU A 3 -11.97 -18.10 3.27
N SER A 4 -12.58 -16.94 3.48
CA SER A 4 -13.91 -16.61 2.97
C SER A 4 -13.83 -16.17 1.51
N LYS A 5 -14.90 -16.39 0.76
CA LYS A 5 -15.08 -15.85 -0.59
C LYS A 5 -15.86 -14.53 -0.61
N VAL A 6 -16.15 -13.97 0.56
CA VAL A 6 -16.82 -12.69 0.65
C VAL A 6 -15.96 -11.63 -0.05
N PRO A 7 -16.54 -10.86 -0.99
CA PRO A 7 -15.78 -9.82 -1.67
C PRO A 7 -15.36 -8.70 -0.70
N VAL A 8 -14.11 -8.29 -0.82
CA VAL A 8 -13.50 -7.28 0.05
C VAL A 8 -12.92 -6.17 -0.83
N TYR A 9 -13.21 -4.93 -0.47
CA TYR A 9 -12.54 -3.77 -1.05
C TYR A 9 -11.46 -3.30 -0.08
N LEU A 10 -10.23 -3.20 -0.57
CA LEU A 10 -9.08 -2.82 0.25
C LEU A 10 -8.78 -1.34 0.08
N THR A 11 -8.81 -0.59 1.17
CA THR A 11 -8.35 0.79 1.16
C THR A 11 -7.10 0.91 2.01
N ILE A 12 -6.07 1.55 1.45
CA ILE A 12 -4.79 1.74 2.13
C ILE A 12 -4.59 3.23 2.32
N ASP A 13 -4.55 3.65 3.58
CA ASP A 13 -4.24 5.01 3.97
C ASP A 13 -2.74 5.09 4.28
N LEU A 14 -1.99 5.76 3.41
CA LEU A 14 -0.53 5.81 3.51
C LEU A 14 -0.03 6.62 4.70
N ASP A 15 -0.88 7.43 5.34
CA ASP A 15 -0.47 8.15 6.54
C ASP A 15 -0.34 7.24 7.78
N CYS A 16 -0.69 5.96 7.65
CA CYS A 16 -0.34 4.96 8.67
C CYS A 16 1.18 4.74 8.77
N LEU A 17 1.91 5.07 7.70
CA LEU A 17 3.36 4.96 7.69
C LEU A 17 3.99 6.04 8.58
N ASP A 18 5.08 5.67 9.26
CA ASP A 18 5.83 6.64 10.04
C ASP A 18 6.39 7.76 9.15
N PRO A 19 6.38 9.02 9.61
CA PRO A 19 6.93 10.14 8.82
C PRO A 19 8.40 9.98 8.45
N SER A 20 9.14 9.11 9.10
CA SER A 20 10.52 8.80 8.71
C SER A 20 10.61 8.20 7.31
N CYS A 21 9.56 7.57 6.80
CA CYS A 21 9.52 7.04 5.44
C CYS A 21 8.43 7.65 4.57
N PHE A 22 7.47 8.35 5.16
CA PHE A 22 6.35 8.95 4.40
C PHE A 22 5.90 10.28 5.02
N PRO A 23 6.73 11.34 4.94
CA PRO A 23 6.33 12.64 5.46
C PRO A 23 5.39 13.44 4.56
N GLY A 24 5.22 13.03 3.30
CA GLY A 24 4.42 13.74 2.28
C GLY A 24 2.93 13.47 2.39
N THR A 25 2.34 13.85 3.51
CA THR A 25 0.92 13.68 3.77
C THR A 25 0.42 14.85 4.63
N GLY A 26 -0.89 15.08 4.60
CA GLY A 26 -1.50 16.20 5.33
C GLY A 26 -1.48 16.04 6.85
N THR A 27 -1.46 14.81 7.33
CA THR A 27 -1.54 14.49 8.77
C THR A 27 -0.47 13.47 9.18
N PRO A 28 0.83 13.84 9.05
CA PRO A 28 1.89 12.93 9.48
C PRO A 28 1.87 12.82 11.01
N GLU A 29 2.05 11.62 11.50
CA GLU A 29 2.05 11.35 12.92
C GLU A 29 3.16 10.37 13.29
N ALA A 30 4.01 10.77 14.24
CA ALA A 30 5.10 9.94 14.70
C ALA A 30 4.57 8.65 15.35
N GLY A 31 5.33 7.57 15.25
CA GLY A 31 4.94 6.29 15.80
C GLY A 31 4.13 5.44 14.83
N GLY A 32 4.18 5.76 13.55
CA GLY A 32 3.54 4.96 12.51
C GLY A 32 4.28 3.65 12.24
N VAL A 33 3.71 2.86 11.32
CA VAL A 33 4.32 1.59 10.92
C VAL A 33 5.46 1.81 9.94
N SER A 34 6.39 0.86 9.90
CA SER A 34 7.46 0.89 8.90
C SER A 34 6.93 0.45 7.54
N PHE A 35 7.68 0.77 6.48
CA PHE A 35 7.35 0.29 5.14
C PHE A 35 7.23 -1.24 5.10
N LEU A 36 8.17 -1.95 5.72
CA LEU A 36 8.15 -3.42 5.71
C LEU A 36 6.96 -3.98 6.48
N GLN A 37 6.54 -3.35 7.57
CA GLN A 37 5.35 -3.75 8.31
C GLN A 37 4.09 -3.57 7.46
N LEU A 38 3.96 -2.45 6.74
CA LEU A 38 2.84 -2.23 5.83
C LEU A 38 2.84 -3.27 4.70
N LEU A 39 4.00 -3.54 4.12
CA LEU A 39 4.14 -4.52 3.05
C LEU A 39 3.69 -5.91 3.51
N GLU A 40 4.09 -6.31 4.70
CA GLU A 40 3.67 -7.59 5.28
C GLU A 40 2.15 -7.64 5.49
N ALA A 41 1.57 -6.57 5.99
CA ALA A 41 0.12 -6.47 6.16
C ALA A 41 -0.62 -6.58 4.82
N ILE A 42 -0.13 -5.92 3.77
CA ILE A 42 -0.69 -6.00 2.42
C ILE A 42 -0.63 -7.44 1.90
N ARG A 43 0.51 -8.09 2.04
CA ARG A 43 0.68 -9.48 1.61
C ARG A 43 -0.27 -10.43 2.34
N THR A 44 -0.57 -10.14 3.59
CA THR A 44 -1.50 -10.94 4.38
C THR A 44 -2.94 -10.72 3.95
N VAL A 45 -3.38 -9.46 3.87
CA VAL A 45 -4.79 -9.12 3.59
C VAL A 45 -5.17 -9.47 2.15
N THR A 46 -4.23 -9.44 1.22
CA THR A 46 -4.51 -9.79 -0.19
C THR A 46 -4.75 -11.28 -0.40
N LYS A 47 -4.61 -12.10 0.63
CA LYS A 47 -5.07 -13.50 0.60
C LYS A 47 -6.60 -13.59 0.63
N ALA A 48 -7.30 -12.55 1.07
CA ALA A 48 -8.75 -12.47 0.99
C ALA A 48 -9.20 -12.26 -0.47
N ASN A 49 -10.50 -12.32 -0.71
CA ASN A 49 -11.08 -12.08 -2.03
C ASN A 49 -11.18 -10.58 -2.31
N ILE A 50 -10.06 -9.98 -2.66
CA ILE A 50 -9.98 -8.55 -2.94
C ILE A 50 -10.52 -8.27 -4.34
N ILE A 51 -11.58 -7.48 -4.44
CA ILE A 51 -12.22 -7.13 -5.71
C ILE A 51 -11.87 -5.72 -6.19
N GLY A 52 -11.22 -4.92 -5.37
CA GLY A 52 -10.79 -3.57 -5.71
C GLY A 52 -9.95 -3.00 -4.59
N ALA A 53 -9.20 -1.97 -4.90
CA ALA A 53 -8.32 -1.34 -3.92
C ALA A 53 -8.07 0.12 -4.28
N ASP A 54 -7.73 0.91 -3.28
CA ASP A 54 -7.23 2.27 -3.47
C ASP A 54 -6.10 2.59 -2.49
N LEU A 55 -5.30 3.58 -2.85
CA LEU A 55 -4.26 4.16 -2.01
C LEU A 55 -4.54 5.64 -1.83
N ASN A 56 -4.44 6.14 -0.61
CA ASN A 56 -4.82 7.50 -0.26
C ASN A 56 -3.72 8.20 0.51
N GLU A 57 -3.82 9.52 0.57
CA GLU A 57 -3.08 10.42 1.45
C GLU A 57 -1.66 10.79 1.01
N LEU A 58 -1.26 10.49 -0.22
CA LEU A 58 -0.04 11.08 -0.76
C LEU A 58 -0.30 12.56 -1.10
N ALA A 59 0.45 13.45 -0.49
CA ALA A 59 0.50 14.87 -0.80
C ALA A 59 1.93 15.24 -1.24
N PRO A 60 2.27 15.06 -2.52
CA PRO A 60 3.67 15.16 -2.96
C PRO A 60 4.28 16.54 -2.75
N THR A 61 3.47 17.60 -2.75
CA THR A 61 3.97 18.95 -2.53
C THR A 61 4.43 19.20 -1.10
N LEU A 62 4.05 18.35 -0.15
CA LEU A 62 4.48 18.45 1.25
C LEU A 62 5.81 17.74 1.51
N ASP A 63 6.37 17.05 0.52
CA ASP A 63 7.68 16.40 0.61
C ASP A 63 8.46 16.69 -0.66
N THR A 64 9.31 17.72 -0.61
CA THR A 64 10.09 18.13 -1.78
C THR A 64 11.24 17.18 -2.12
N THR A 65 11.54 16.21 -1.26
CA THR A 65 12.59 15.22 -1.53
C THR A 65 12.18 14.16 -2.54
N GLY A 66 10.88 13.95 -2.73
CA GLY A 66 10.35 12.88 -3.59
C GLY A 66 10.32 11.50 -2.93
N VAL A 67 10.79 11.37 -1.69
CA VAL A 67 10.82 10.07 -0.99
C VAL A 67 9.41 9.53 -0.78
N SER A 68 8.47 10.39 -0.37
CA SER A 68 7.08 9.94 -0.15
C SER A 68 6.42 9.45 -1.44
N THR A 69 6.66 10.15 -2.56
CA THR A 69 6.17 9.72 -3.86
C THR A 69 6.77 8.37 -4.25
N ALA A 70 8.07 8.19 -4.07
CA ALA A 70 8.74 6.92 -4.36
C ALA A 70 8.18 5.79 -3.48
N THR A 71 7.96 6.07 -2.20
CA THR A 71 7.38 5.10 -1.26
C THR A 71 5.96 4.70 -1.68
N ALA A 72 5.12 5.69 -2.04
CA ALA A 72 3.76 5.43 -2.51
C ALA A 72 3.76 4.57 -3.78
N CYS A 73 4.64 4.87 -4.73
CA CYS A 73 4.77 4.07 -5.95
C CYS A 73 5.19 2.64 -5.65
N LYS A 74 6.08 2.44 -4.68
CA LYS A 74 6.49 1.10 -4.27
C LYS A 74 5.34 0.33 -3.62
N VAL A 75 4.57 0.99 -2.76
CA VAL A 75 3.38 0.36 -2.15
C VAL A 75 2.38 -0.04 -3.23
N LEU A 76 2.13 0.85 -4.21
CA LEU A 76 1.23 0.55 -5.32
C LEU A 76 1.72 -0.67 -6.11
N ARG A 77 2.99 -0.69 -6.47
CA ARG A 77 3.57 -1.81 -7.22
C ARG A 77 3.41 -3.13 -6.47
N GLU A 78 3.77 -3.15 -5.19
CA GLU A 78 3.69 -4.36 -4.39
C GLU A 78 2.24 -4.81 -4.17
N THR A 79 1.32 -3.87 -4.06
CA THR A 79 -0.11 -4.17 -3.96
C THR A 79 -0.62 -4.82 -5.24
N LEU A 80 -0.25 -4.27 -6.40
CA LEU A 80 -0.65 -4.83 -7.70
C LEU A 80 -0.11 -6.25 -7.88
N ILE A 81 1.15 -6.47 -7.52
CA ILE A 81 1.77 -7.80 -7.58
C ILE A 81 1.02 -8.77 -6.66
N ALA A 82 0.71 -8.35 -5.44
CA ALA A 82 0.01 -9.19 -4.48
C ALA A 82 -1.42 -9.53 -4.92
N LEU A 83 -2.08 -8.62 -5.62
CA LEU A 83 -3.45 -8.82 -6.12
C LEU A 83 -3.50 -9.70 -7.37
N ASP A 84 -2.40 -9.83 -8.08
CA ASP A 84 -2.35 -10.56 -9.35
C ASP A 84 -2.22 -12.07 -9.14
N LYS A 85 -3.32 -12.69 -8.80
CA LYS A 85 -3.37 -14.10 -8.37
C LYS A 85 -3.46 -15.10 -9.52
N GLY A 86 -3.43 -14.68 -10.73
CA GLY A 86 -3.61 -15.59 -11.85
C GLY A 86 -2.91 -15.16 -13.11
N TRP A 87 -2.24 -14.02 -13.04
CA TRP A 87 -1.53 -13.49 -14.20
C TRP A 87 -0.28 -14.34 -14.49
N PRO A 88 -0.16 -14.87 -15.70
CA PRO A 88 0.98 -15.75 -16.00
C PRO A 88 2.31 -15.02 -16.15
N GLY A 89 2.33 -13.69 -15.98
CA GLY A 89 3.50 -12.88 -16.19
C GLY A 89 3.74 -12.59 -17.66
N PHE A 90 4.85 -11.94 -17.94
CA PHE A 90 5.24 -11.68 -19.32
C PHE A 90 5.72 -12.98 -19.97
N GLN A 91 5.06 -13.34 -21.04
CA GLN A 91 5.41 -14.49 -21.86
C GLN A 91 6.36 -14.02 -22.95
N VAL A 92 7.64 -14.12 -22.69
CA VAL A 92 8.66 -13.73 -23.67
C VAL A 92 9.34 -14.94 -24.27
#